data_e5286e96d55460ff083006a952f24b17
#
_entry.id   e5286e96d55460ff083006a952f24b17
#
_cell.length_a   1.000
_cell.length_b   1.000
_cell.length_c   1.000
_cell.angle_alpha   90.00
_cell.angle_beta   90.00
_cell.angle_gamma   90.00
#
_symmetry.space_group_name_H-M   'P 1'
#
loop_
_entity.id
_entity.type
_entity.pdbx_description
1 polymer ?
#
loop_
_entity_poly.entity_id
_entity_poly.type
_entity_poly.pdbx_seq_one_letter_code
_entity_poly.pdbx_strand_id
1 'polypeptide(L)'
;MLADGKIVAVKKSKVIDKGNLRQFINEVVLLSQINHRNVVKLLGCCLETELPLLVYEFIPNGTLFQFLHDPNEEFPLTWEIRVRIATEVAGALFYLHSAASIAIFHRDIKSANILLDEKYRAKVADFGTSRSVSVDQTHVTTLVQGTLVLGSGVLQSSQFTDKSDVYSFGVVLVELLTGQKAISFTRSEEQGRSLATYFLMAMESNCLFDIIDPQVVKQGKKEELLMVASLARRCLRLNGKERPTMKEVTMWTTD
;
A
#
# COMPACT_ATOMS: atom_id res chain seq x y z
N MET A 1 5.76 3.65 26.44
CA MET A 1 4.80 4.64 26.93
C MET A 1 5.57 5.92 27.19
N LEU A 2 5.06 7.07 26.80
CA LEU A 2 5.69 8.37 27.06
C LEU A 2 5.42 8.81 28.53
N ALA A 3 6.13 9.84 29.00
CA ALA A 3 5.97 10.36 30.37
C ALA A 3 4.54 10.89 30.68
N ASP A 4 3.79 11.29 29.66
CA ASP A 4 2.39 11.70 29.73
C ASP A 4 1.37 10.53 29.71
N GLY A 5 1.86 9.28 29.76
CA GLY A 5 1.04 8.07 29.71
C GLY A 5 0.63 7.63 28.30
N LYS A 6 1.02 8.33 27.25
CA LYS A 6 0.64 8.03 25.86
C LYS A 6 1.36 6.78 25.35
N ILE A 7 0.60 5.84 24.77
CA ILE A 7 1.15 4.66 24.12
C ILE A 7 1.72 5.07 22.77
N VAL A 8 2.91 4.58 22.43
CA VAL A 8 3.62 4.84 21.18
C VAL A 8 4.17 3.55 20.60
N ALA A 9 4.35 3.52 19.29
CA ALA A 9 5.07 2.46 18.60
C ALA A 9 6.53 2.88 18.41
N VAL A 10 7.47 1.96 18.64
CA VAL A 10 8.91 2.21 18.49
C VAL A 10 9.49 1.25 17.45
N LYS A 11 10.01 1.81 16.37
CA LYS A 11 10.76 1.07 15.34
C LYS A 11 12.26 1.20 15.65
N LYS A 12 12.91 0.06 15.92
CA LYS A 12 14.34 0.00 16.19
C LYS A 12 15.08 -0.51 14.96
N SER A 13 16.20 0.11 14.58
CA SER A 13 17.07 -0.43 13.53
C SER A 13 17.64 -1.80 13.96
N LYS A 14 17.66 -2.77 13.04
CA LYS A 14 18.16 -4.12 13.35
C LYS A 14 19.68 -4.25 13.27
N VAL A 15 20.33 -3.46 12.44
CA VAL A 15 21.77 -3.51 12.16
C VAL A 15 22.27 -2.11 11.80
N ILE A 16 23.47 -1.76 12.28
CA ILE A 16 24.18 -0.55 11.85
C ILE A 16 24.94 -0.87 10.55
N ASP A 17 24.24 -0.85 9.42
CA ASP A 17 24.90 -0.70 8.13
C ASP A 17 24.56 0.65 7.50
N LYS A 18 25.39 1.11 6.58
CA LYS A 18 25.20 2.41 5.91
C LYS A 18 23.87 2.50 5.14
N GLY A 19 23.34 1.37 4.67
CA GLY A 19 22.08 1.31 3.94
C GLY A 19 20.88 1.50 4.85
N ASN A 20 20.84 0.80 5.97
CA ASN A 20 19.77 0.88 6.96
C ASN A 20 19.70 2.26 7.63
N LEU A 21 20.85 2.86 7.98
CA LEU A 21 20.90 4.21 8.53
C LEU A 21 20.37 5.24 7.52
N ARG A 22 20.70 5.11 6.24
CA ARG A 22 20.21 6.00 5.18
C ARG A 22 18.70 5.90 5.00
N GLN A 23 18.12 4.70 5.03
CA GLN A 23 16.67 4.50 4.97
C GLN A 23 15.98 5.13 6.19
N PHE A 24 16.56 4.96 7.35
CA PHE A 24 16.06 5.50 8.60
C PHE A 24 16.03 7.05 8.59
N ILE A 25 17.15 7.69 8.22
CA ILE A 25 17.22 9.15 8.09
C ILE A 25 16.22 9.65 7.04
N ASN A 26 16.11 8.95 5.90
CA ASN A 26 15.15 9.28 4.86
C ASN A 26 13.71 9.25 5.38
N GLU A 27 13.35 8.25 6.17
CA GLU A 27 12.03 8.13 6.78
C GLU A 27 11.73 9.31 7.73
N VAL A 28 12.70 9.75 8.53
CA VAL A 28 12.57 10.95 9.38
C VAL A 28 12.33 12.19 8.54
N VAL A 29 13.15 12.42 7.52
CA VAL A 29 13.06 13.62 6.66
C VAL A 29 11.72 13.66 5.93
N LEU A 30 11.26 12.55 5.38
CA LEU A 30 9.98 12.50 4.66
C LEU A 30 8.79 12.70 5.59
N LEU A 31 8.73 11.93 6.70
CA LEU A 31 7.59 12.00 7.62
C LEU A 31 7.50 13.33 8.37
N SER A 32 8.61 14.06 8.56
CA SER A 32 8.58 15.41 9.12
C SER A 32 7.87 16.43 8.22
N GLN A 33 7.75 16.15 6.91
CA GLN A 33 7.12 17.03 5.92
C GLN A 33 5.69 16.58 5.57
N ILE A 34 5.27 15.38 5.99
CA ILE A 34 3.97 14.81 5.69
C ILE A 34 2.99 15.14 6.82
N ASN A 35 1.85 15.74 6.46
CA ASN A 35 0.74 15.93 7.38
C ASN A 35 -0.55 15.49 6.69
N HIS A 36 -0.89 14.21 6.81
CA HIS A 36 -2.11 13.63 6.24
C HIS A 36 -2.73 12.63 7.21
N ARG A 37 -4.06 12.67 7.36
CA ARG A 37 -4.80 11.84 8.35
C ARG A 37 -4.63 10.34 8.13
N ASN A 38 -4.42 9.90 6.88
CA ASN A 38 -4.25 8.50 6.50
C ASN A 38 -2.77 8.13 6.26
N VAL A 39 -1.83 8.89 6.81
CA VAL A 39 -0.40 8.54 6.91
C VAL A 39 -0.03 8.47 8.38
N VAL A 40 0.79 7.48 8.75
CA VAL A 40 1.28 7.31 10.13
C VAL A 40 2.09 8.53 10.55
N LYS A 41 1.84 9.04 11.78
CA LYS A 41 2.54 10.21 12.30
C LYS A 41 3.82 9.81 13.01
N LEU A 42 4.95 10.36 12.58
CA LEU A 42 6.20 10.33 13.32
C LEU A 42 6.13 11.34 14.48
N LEU A 43 6.36 10.88 15.71
CA LEU A 43 6.35 11.71 16.92
C LEU A 43 7.74 12.18 17.31
N GLY A 44 8.78 11.43 16.92
CA GLY A 44 10.17 11.76 17.19
C GLY A 44 11.14 10.67 16.78
N CYS A 45 12.42 10.94 16.95
CA CYS A 45 13.50 9.98 16.74
C CYS A 45 14.58 10.14 17.80
N CYS A 46 15.33 9.07 18.04
CA CYS A 46 16.55 9.09 18.83
C CYS A 46 17.69 8.57 17.96
N LEU A 47 18.65 9.43 17.67
CA LEU A 47 19.80 9.12 16.80
C LEU A 47 21.09 8.94 17.61
N GLU A 48 21.06 9.20 18.93
CA GLU A 48 22.22 9.15 19.84
C GLU A 48 22.49 7.75 20.39
N THR A 49 21.56 6.81 20.20
CA THR A 49 21.73 5.42 20.62
C THR A 49 22.51 4.63 19.57
N GLU A 50 23.21 3.56 20.00
CA GLU A 50 23.92 2.65 19.06
C GLU A 50 23.02 2.17 17.91
N LEU A 51 21.74 1.94 18.21
CA LEU A 51 20.70 1.60 17.23
C LEU A 51 19.64 2.70 17.21
N PRO A 52 19.54 3.50 16.16
CA PRO A 52 18.57 4.57 16.06
C PRO A 52 17.12 4.09 16.25
N LEU A 53 16.29 4.93 16.88
CA LEU A 53 14.89 4.67 17.18
C LEU A 53 13.99 5.69 16.50
N LEU A 54 12.87 5.21 15.93
CA LEU A 54 11.75 6.06 15.49
C LEU A 54 10.55 5.82 16.40
N VAL A 55 9.90 6.90 16.78
CA VAL A 55 8.73 6.89 17.66
C VAL A 55 7.52 7.37 16.86
N TYR A 56 6.49 6.53 16.75
CA TYR A 56 5.28 6.79 16.00
C TYR A 56 4.04 6.84 16.89
N GLU A 57 2.97 7.43 16.38
CA GLU A 57 1.65 7.18 16.95
C GLU A 57 1.38 5.66 16.97
N PHE A 58 0.75 5.19 18.04
CA PHE A 58 0.36 3.78 18.15
C PHE A 58 -0.96 3.55 17.40
N ILE A 59 -0.98 2.56 16.51
CA ILE A 59 -2.16 2.18 15.74
C ILE A 59 -2.61 0.79 16.24
N PRO A 60 -3.78 0.69 16.91
CA PRO A 60 -4.09 -0.46 17.76
C PRO A 60 -4.44 -1.75 17.02
N ASN A 61 -5.08 -1.66 15.84
CA ASN A 61 -5.62 -2.85 15.18
C ASN A 61 -4.62 -3.58 14.25
N GLY A 62 -3.33 -3.16 14.23
CA GLY A 62 -2.34 -3.84 13.39
C GLY A 62 -2.51 -3.56 11.91
N THR A 63 -2.23 -4.54 11.04
CA THR A 63 -2.13 -4.37 9.58
C THR A 63 -3.35 -4.89 8.84
N LEU A 64 -3.67 -4.28 7.69
CA LEU A 64 -4.68 -4.78 6.76
C LEU A 64 -4.40 -6.22 6.33
N PHE A 65 -3.11 -6.59 6.20
CA PHE A 65 -2.69 -7.96 5.88
C PHE A 65 -3.20 -8.98 6.91
N GLN A 66 -3.12 -8.68 8.21
CA GLN A 66 -3.61 -9.55 9.28
C GLN A 66 -5.13 -9.74 9.14
N PHE A 67 -5.90 -8.67 8.99
CA PHE A 67 -7.35 -8.74 8.83
C PHE A 67 -7.82 -9.52 7.59
N LEU A 68 -7.07 -9.46 6.49
CA LEU A 68 -7.46 -10.15 5.26
C LEU A 68 -7.04 -11.63 5.26
N HIS A 69 -5.98 -12.00 6.01
CA HIS A 69 -5.32 -13.29 5.80
C HIS A 69 -5.10 -14.12 7.06
N ASP A 70 -5.45 -13.60 8.26
CA ASP A 70 -5.41 -14.40 9.49
C ASP A 70 -6.70 -15.22 9.59
N PRO A 71 -6.61 -16.56 9.60
CA PRO A 71 -7.79 -17.42 9.73
C PRO A 71 -8.46 -17.33 11.10
N ASN A 72 -7.79 -16.75 12.12
CA ASN A 72 -8.33 -16.57 13.47
C ASN A 72 -8.96 -15.19 13.67
N GLU A 73 -9.06 -14.37 12.61
CA GLU A 73 -9.67 -13.04 12.74
C GLU A 73 -11.17 -13.16 13.00
N GLU A 74 -11.62 -12.72 14.17
CA GLU A 74 -13.01 -12.82 14.62
C GLU A 74 -13.93 -11.80 13.94
N PHE A 75 -13.37 -10.69 13.42
CA PHE A 75 -14.13 -9.60 12.83
C PHE A 75 -13.73 -9.35 11.37
N PRO A 76 -14.29 -10.12 10.43
CA PRO A 76 -13.97 -9.94 9.02
C PRO A 76 -14.41 -8.54 8.53
N LEU A 77 -13.54 -7.88 7.78
CA LEU A 77 -13.82 -6.58 7.20
C LEU A 77 -15.00 -6.65 6.23
N THR A 78 -16.05 -5.90 6.52
CA THR A 78 -17.21 -5.77 5.62
C THR A 78 -16.82 -5.10 4.31
N TRP A 79 -17.62 -5.29 3.24
CA TRP A 79 -17.38 -4.63 1.95
C TRP A 79 -17.29 -3.11 2.10
N GLU A 80 -18.16 -2.49 2.88
CA GLU A 80 -18.14 -1.04 3.15
C GLU A 80 -16.80 -0.59 3.75
N ILE A 81 -16.28 -1.33 4.74
CA ILE A 81 -14.99 -1.04 5.37
C ILE A 81 -13.86 -1.20 4.34
N ARG A 82 -13.90 -2.24 3.50
CA ARG A 82 -12.88 -2.49 2.47
C ARG A 82 -12.83 -1.35 1.44
N VAL A 83 -13.98 -0.86 0.98
CA VAL A 83 -14.07 0.28 0.06
C VAL A 83 -13.55 1.56 0.72
N ARG A 84 -13.94 1.80 1.98
CA ARG A 84 -13.43 2.95 2.74
C ARG A 84 -11.90 2.91 2.87
N ILE A 85 -11.32 1.76 3.23
CA ILE A 85 -9.87 1.59 3.30
C ILE A 85 -9.23 1.89 1.94
N ALA A 86 -9.77 1.36 0.85
CA ALA A 86 -9.27 1.65 -0.50
C ALA A 86 -9.28 3.15 -0.81
N THR A 87 -10.39 3.83 -0.50
CA THR A 87 -10.54 5.29 -0.71
C THR A 87 -9.54 6.09 0.13
N GLU A 88 -9.35 5.72 1.40
CA GLU A 88 -8.41 6.38 2.31
C GLU A 88 -6.96 6.21 1.87
N VAL A 89 -6.57 5.02 1.43
CA VAL A 89 -5.22 4.75 0.88
C VAL A 89 -5.02 5.50 -0.43
N ALA A 90 -6.01 5.51 -1.33
CA ALA A 90 -5.95 6.28 -2.57
C ALA A 90 -5.77 7.78 -2.30
N GLY A 91 -6.50 8.33 -1.33
CA GLY A 91 -6.37 9.73 -0.90
C GLY A 91 -4.98 10.04 -0.33
N ALA A 92 -4.41 9.13 0.48
CA ALA A 92 -3.05 9.27 1.00
C ALA A 92 -2.01 9.28 -0.12
N LEU A 93 -2.10 8.37 -1.09
CA LEU A 93 -1.19 8.30 -2.24
C LEU A 93 -1.34 9.52 -3.17
N PHE A 94 -2.58 9.97 -3.39
CA PHE A 94 -2.80 11.22 -4.14
C PHE A 94 -2.12 12.41 -3.46
N TYR A 95 -2.26 12.55 -2.13
CA TYR A 95 -1.57 13.59 -1.37
C TYR A 95 -0.04 13.49 -1.52
N LEU A 96 0.53 12.31 -1.36
CA LEU A 96 1.97 12.09 -1.50
C LEU A 96 2.50 12.44 -2.90
N HIS A 97 1.75 12.10 -3.94
CA HIS A 97 2.18 12.31 -5.33
C HIS A 97 2.00 13.75 -5.81
N SER A 98 1.04 14.52 -5.25
CA SER A 98 0.58 15.77 -5.88
C SER A 98 0.41 16.95 -4.93
N ALA A 99 0.04 16.70 -3.67
CA ALA A 99 -0.34 17.74 -2.72
C ALA A 99 0.72 18.01 -1.65
N ALA A 100 1.70 17.12 -1.49
CA ALA A 100 2.89 17.40 -0.68
C ALA A 100 3.74 18.48 -1.35
N SER A 101 4.51 19.22 -0.55
CA SER A 101 5.40 20.29 -1.05
C SER A 101 6.42 19.78 -2.07
N ILE A 102 6.79 18.52 -1.97
CA ILE A 102 7.64 17.78 -2.91
C ILE A 102 6.96 16.43 -3.16
N ALA A 103 6.87 16.00 -4.41
CA ALA A 103 6.29 14.70 -4.74
C ALA A 103 7.06 13.57 -4.04
N ILE A 104 6.32 12.68 -3.36
CA ILE A 104 6.87 11.55 -2.63
C ILE A 104 6.30 10.27 -3.22
N PHE A 105 7.18 9.36 -3.67
CA PHE A 105 6.82 8.02 -4.12
C PHE A 105 7.12 7.04 -2.99
N HIS A 106 6.10 6.27 -2.58
CA HIS A 106 6.19 5.36 -1.43
C HIS A 106 7.06 4.13 -1.72
N ARG A 107 6.89 3.50 -2.88
CA ARG A 107 7.69 2.39 -3.42
C ARG A 107 7.52 1.03 -2.72
N ASP A 108 6.72 0.94 -1.66
CA ASP A 108 6.43 -0.33 -0.97
C ASP A 108 4.98 -0.37 -0.45
N ILE A 109 4.02 -0.01 -1.30
CA ILE A 109 2.59 -0.12 -0.97
C ILE A 109 2.19 -1.59 -0.98
N LYS A 110 1.65 -2.07 0.14
CA LYS A 110 1.13 -3.43 0.34
C LYS A 110 0.25 -3.49 1.58
N SER A 111 -0.61 -4.48 1.69
CA SER A 111 -1.52 -4.64 2.84
C SER A 111 -0.80 -4.71 4.20
N ALA A 112 0.44 -5.21 4.25
CA ALA A 112 1.27 -5.23 5.46
C ALA A 112 1.78 -3.84 5.89
N ASN A 113 1.79 -2.84 5.01
CA ASN A 113 2.19 -1.47 5.29
C ASN A 113 0.98 -0.51 5.42
N ILE A 114 -0.23 -1.05 5.52
CA ILE A 114 -1.46 -0.33 5.81
C ILE A 114 -1.92 -0.75 7.20
N LEU A 115 -1.85 0.17 8.16
CA LEU A 115 -2.32 -0.06 9.53
C LEU A 115 -3.77 0.39 9.66
N LEU A 116 -4.51 -0.21 10.59
CA LEU A 116 -5.90 0.13 10.88
C LEU A 116 -6.04 0.71 12.29
N ASP A 117 -6.62 1.89 12.39
CA ASP A 117 -6.88 2.51 13.69
C ASP A 117 -8.12 1.87 14.39
N GLU A 118 -8.45 2.33 15.59
CA GLU A 118 -9.58 1.84 16.39
C GLU A 118 -10.94 1.90 15.68
N LYS A 119 -11.07 2.72 14.62
CA LYS A 119 -12.27 2.84 13.78
C LYS A 119 -12.10 2.15 12.42
N TYR A 120 -11.09 1.30 12.27
CA TYR A 120 -10.70 0.65 11.02
C TYR A 120 -10.41 1.65 9.89
N ARG A 121 -9.87 2.84 10.20
CA ARG A 121 -9.40 3.79 9.19
C ARG A 121 -7.95 3.48 8.83
N ALA A 122 -7.66 3.57 7.54
CA ALA A 122 -6.34 3.23 7.02
C ALA A 122 -5.28 4.30 7.38
N LYS A 123 -4.09 3.81 7.71
CA LYS A 123 -2.87 4.60 7.92
C LYS A 123 -1.73 3.96 7.13
N VAL A 124 -1.26 4.63 6.08
CA VAL A 124 -0.08 4.19 5.31
C VAL A 124 1.18 4.39 6.15
N ALA A 125 2.02 3.35 6.21
CA ALA A 125 3.21 3.28 7.06
C ALA A 125 4.42 2.73 6.29
N ASP A 126 5.61 2.77 6.91
CA ASP A 126 6.90 2.27 6.40
C ASP A 126 7.45 3.05 5.19
N PHE A 127 7.94 4.25 5.47
CA PHE A 127 8.53 5.17 4.47
C PHE A 127 10.03 4.96 4.24
N GLY A 128 10.63 3.89 4.77
CA GLY A 128 12.07 3.64 4.66
C GLY A 128 12.59 3.56 3.23
N THR A 129 11.80 3.03 2.30
CA THR A 129 12.14 2.91 0.88
C THR A 129 11.66 4.08 0.02
N SER A 130 10.85 4.97 0.57
CA SER A 130 10.26 6.12 -0.13
C SER A 130 11.30 7.12 -0.63
N ARG A 131 10.96 7.90 -1.64
CA ARG A 131 11.83 8.97 -2.19
C ARG A 131 11.03 10.21 -2.51
N SER A 132 11.60 11.35 -2.16
CA SER A 132 11.17 12.65 -2.69
C SER A 132 11.77 12.87 -4.08
N VAL A 133 10.98 13.47 -4.96
CA VAL A 133 11.37 13.75 -6.34
C VAL A 133 11.17 15.24 -6.60
N SER A 134 12.24 15.95 -6.97
CA SER A 134 12.13 17.37 -7.37
C SER A 134 11.31 17.50 -8.66
N VAL A 135 10.66 18.65 -8.83
CA VAL A 135 9.78 18.94 -9.98
C VAL A 135 10.47 18.70 -11.33
N ASP A 136 11.80 18.82 -11.37
CA ASP A 136 12.61 18.63 -12.58
C ASP A 136 12.99 17.14 -12.85
N GLN A 137 12.71 16.23 -11.92
CA GLN A 137 13.03 14.82 -12.04
C GLN A 137 11.77 13.96 -11.95
N THR A 138 11.26 13.56 -13.09
CA THR A 138 10.04 12.72 -13.18
C THR A 138 10.27 11.26 -12.78
N HIS A 139 11.53 10.84 -12.55
CA HIS A 139 11.89 9.46 -12.22
C HIS A 139 13.20 9.37 -11.44
N VAL A 140 13.29 8.40 -10.57
CA VAL A 140 14.50 8.11 -9.79
C VAL A 140 15.08 6.78 -10.23
N THR A 141 16.32 6.83 -10.77
CA THR A 141 17.07 5.61 -11.09
C THR A 141 17.70 5.07 -9.82
N THR A 142 17.24 3.93 -9.31
CA THR A 142 17.82 3.23 -8.15
C THR A 142 17.78 1.74 -8.38
N LEU A 143 18.74 1.01 -7.78
CA LEU A 143 18.71 -0.45 -7.71
C LEU A 143 17.34 -0.95 -7.21
N VAL A 144 16.78 -1.91 -7.93
CA VAL A 144 15.49 -2.51 -7.59
C VAL A 144 15.63 -3.26 -6.27
N GLN A 145 15.31 -2.59 -5.16
CA GLN A 145 14.99 -3.22 -3.89
C GLN A 145 13.49 -3.09 -3.72
N GLY A 146 12.75 -4.06 -4.20
CA GLY A 146 11.30 -4.08 -4.08
C GLY A 146 10.81 -5.47 -3.74
N THR A 147 9.68 -5.51 -3.08
CA THR A 147 8.96 -6.74 -2.82
C THR A 147 8.67 -7.46 -4.15
N LEU A 148 8.75 -8.78 -4.18
CA LEU A 148 8.47 -9.69 -5.33
C LEU A 148 7.09 -9.47 -6.01
N VAL A 149 6.29 -8.54 -5.52
CA VAL A 149 4.97 -8.13 -6.05
C VAL A 149 5.08 -7.16 -7.23
N LEU A 150 6.29 -6.60 -7.47
CA LEU A 150 6.49 -5.68 -8.58
C LEU A 150 6.38 -6.44 -9.90
N GLY A 151 5.32 -6.15 -10.64
CA GLY A 151 5.08 -6.74 -11.94
C GLY A 151 6.20 -6.46 -12.95
N SER A 152 6.22 -7.24 -14.02
CA SER A 152 7.22 -7.20 -15.08
C SER A 152 7.53 -5.81 -15.67
N GLY A 153 6.58 -4.87 -15.60
CA GLY A 153 6.76 -3.50 -16.10
C GLY A 153 7.77 -2.65 -15.32
N VAL A 154 8.01 -2.94 -14.03
CA VAL A 154 9.02 -2.24 -13.21
C VAL A 154 10.42 -2.79 -13.51
N LEU A 155 10.51 -4.09 -13.78
CA LEU A 155 11.78 -4.74 -14.12
C LEU A 155 12.33 -4.27 -15.47
N GLN A 156 11.46 -3.90 -16.42
CA GLN A 156 11.88 -3.43 -17.75
C GLN A 156 12.46 -2.02 -17.76
N SER A 157 12.07 -1.13 -16.83
CA SER A 157 12.50 0.28 -16.86
C SER A 157 13.56 0.65 -15.83
N SER A 158 13.82 -0.19 -14.83
CA SER A 158 14.70 0.09 -13.66
C SER A 158 14.40 1.45 -12.98
N GLN A 159 13.22 2.02 -13.25
CA GLN A 159 12.80 3.34 -12.79
C GLN A 159 11.52 3.21 -11.96
N PHE A 160 11.59 3.68 -10.71
CA PHE A 160 10.40 3.82 -9.87
C PHE A 160 9.75 5.19 -10.14
N THR A 161 8.48 5.17 -10.49
CA THR A 161 7.66 6.36 -10.71
C THR A 161 6.43 6.32 -9.82
N ASP A 162 5.61 7.38 -9.85
CA ASP A 162 4.26 7.38 -9.28
C ASP A 162 3.46 6.16 -9.73
N LYS A 163 3.66 5.72 -10.98
CA LYS A 163 2.96 4.57 -11.59
C LYS A 163 3.33 3.22 -10.96
N SER A 164 4.45 3.13 -10.23
CA SER A 164 4.80 1.95 -9.45
C SER A 164 3.89 1.82 -8.21
N ASP A 165 3.63 2.93 -7.51
CA ASP A 165 2.69 2.96 -6.39
C ASP A 165 1.26 2.67 -6.85
N VAL A 166 0.85 3.15 -8.04
CA VAL A 166 -0.45 2.84 -8.64
C VAL A 166 -0.61 1.35 -8.89
N TYR A 167 0.43 0.67 -9.41
CA TYR A 167 0.39 -0.78 -9.59
C TYR A 167 0.23 -1.51 -8.26
N SER A 168 1.05 -1.14 -7.28
CA SER A 168 1.01 -1.73 -5.93
C SER A 168 -0.35 -1.51 -5.26
N PHE A 169 -0.94 -0.33 -5.43
CA PHE A 169 -2.32 -0.06 -4.99
C PHE A 169 -3.34 -0.95 -5.71
N GLY A 170 -3.16 -1.17 -7.01
CA GLY A 170 -3.97 -2.13 -7.77
C GLY A 170 -3.94 -3.54 -7.17
N VAL A 171 -2.77 -4.01 -6.70
CA VAL A 171 -2.66 -5.29 -6.00
C VAL A 171 -3.46 -5.28 -4.69
N VAL A 172 -3.37 -4.19 -3.90
CA VAL A 172 -4.16 -4.04 -2.65
C VAL A 172 -5.66 -4.05 -2.94
N LEU A 173 -6.13 -3.42 -4.03
CA LEU A 173 -7.54 -3.50 -4.44
C LEU A 173 -7.97 -4.95 -4.71
N VAL A 174 -7.12 -5.75 -5.34
CA VAL A 174 -7.43 -7.16 -5.58
C VAL A 174 -7.42 -7.97 -4.28
N GLU A 175 -6.49 -7.70 -3.34
CA GLU A 175 -6.54 -8.31 -2.00
C GLU A 175 -7.86 -7.98 -1.28
N LEU A 176 -8.32 -6.72 -1.34
CA LEU A 176 -9.59 -6.28 -0.75
C LEU A 176 -10.82 -6.94 -1.40
N LEU A 177 -10.79 -7.18 -2.71
CA LEU A 177 -11.87 -7.85 -3.43
C LEU A 177 -11.93 -9.36 -3.13
N THR A 178 -10.76 -10.02 -3.09
CA THR A 178 -10.68 -11.49 -3.11
C THR A 178 -10.40 -12.11 -1.75
N GLY A 179 -9.89 -11.32 -0.78
CA GLY A 179 -9.38 -11.85 0.49
C GLY A 179 -8.13 -12.73 0.31
N GLN A 180 -7.52 -12.78 -0.88
CA GLN A 180 -6.39 -13.65 -1.17
C GLN A 180 -5.07 -12.92 -1.05
N LYS A 181 -4.01 -13.63 -0.60
CA LYS A 181 -2.64 -13.09 -0.49
C LYS A 181 -2.09 -12.69 -1.86
N ALA A 182 -1.40 -11.55 -1.93
CA ALA A 182 -0.74 -11.04 -3.14
C ALA A 182 0.19 -12.05 -3.80
N ILE A 183 0.90 -12.86 -3.00
CA ILE A 183 1.70 -13.99 -3.44
C ILE A 183 1.23 -15.24 -2.68
N SER A 184 0.99 -16.32 -3.41
CA SER A 184 0.65 -17.62 -2.82
C SER A 184 1.39 -18.73 -3.55
N PHE A 185 2.05 -19.60 -2.76
CA PHE A 185 2.71 -20.79 -3.25
C PHE A 185 1.75 -21.99 -3.37
N THR A 186 0.51 -21.83 -2.89
CA THR A 186 -0.53 -22.87 -2.97
C THR A 186 -1.40 -22.76 -4.22
N ARG A 187 -1.30 -21.66 -4.99
CA ARG A 187 -1.95 -21.53 -6.31
C ARG A 187 -1.30 -22.49 -7.30
N SER A 188 -2.09 -23.07 -8.20
CA SER A 188 -1.58 -23.93 -9.26
C SER A 188 -0.60 -23.16 -10.18
N GLU A 189 0.27 -23.89 -10.89
CA GLU A 189 1.19 -23.26 -11.86
C GLU A 189 0.44 -22.52 -12.96
N GLU A 190 -0.73 -23.04 -13.38
CA GLU A 190 -1.60 -22.42 -14.38
C GLU A 190 -2.20 -21.10 -13.90
N GLN A 191 -2.55 -20.99 -12.62
CA GLN A 191 -3.08 -19.78 -12.00
C GLN A 191 -1.98 -18.74 -11.71
N GLY A 192 -0.72 -19.17 -11.63
CA GLY A 192 0.42 -18.35 -11.27
C GLY A 192 0.46 -17.97 -9.79
N ARG A 193 1.65 -17.70 -9.28
CA ARG A 193 1.85 -17.33 -7.87
C ARG A 193 1.38 -15.92 -7.52
N SER A 194 1.32 -15.03 -8.52
CA SER A 194 0.92 -13.63 -8.38
C SER A 194 -0.60 -13.49 -8.42
N LEU A 195 -1.18 -12.84 -7.41
CA LEU A 195 -2.60 -12.52 -7.36
C LEU A 195 -3.02 -11.58 -8.50
N ALA A 196 -2.16 -10.62 -8.85
CA ALA A 196 -2.42 -9.71 -9.97
C ALA A 196 -2.60 -10.45 -11.29
N THR A 197 -1.73 -11.43 -11.58
CA THR A 197 -1.83 -12.26 -12.79
C THR A 197 -3.10 -13.09 -12.78
N TYR A 198 -3.38 -13.78 -11.67
CA TYR A 198 -4.58 -14.58 -11.51
C TYR A 198 -5.87 -13.77 -11.68
N PHE A 199 -5.91 -12.58 -11.08
CA PHE A 199 -7.04 -11.66 -11.24
C PHE A 199 -7.23 -11.20 -12.69
N LEU A 200 -6.15 -10.83 -13.39
CA LEU A 200 -6.23 -10.40 -14.80
C LEU A 200 -6.75 -11.54 -15.69
N MET A 201 -6.28 -12.78 -15.47
CA MET A 201 -6.79 -13.96 -16.18
C MET A 201 -8.30 -14.18 -15.93
N ALA A 202 -8.74 -14.06 -14.67
CA ALA A 202 -10.16 -14.20 -14.32
C ALA A 202 -11.03 -13.10 -14.99
N MET A 203 -10.51 -11.88 -15.07
CA MET A 203 -11.19 -10.78 -15.80
C MET A 203 -11.32 -11.05 -17.29
N GLU A 204 -10.27 -11.59 -17.92
CA GLU A 204 -10.27 -11.94 -19.35
C GLU A 204 -11.20 -13.12 -19.67
N SER A 205 -11.27 -14.10 -18.76
CA SER A 205 -12.13 -15.28 -18.92
C SER A 205 -13.57 -15.06 -18.44
N ASN A 206 -13.95 -13.84 -18.02
CA ASN A 206 -15.25 -13.52 -17.40
C ASN A 206 -15.60 -14.36 -16.16
N CYS A 207 -14.60 -14.84 -15.42
CA CYS A 207 -14.72 -15.64 -14.21
C CYS A 207 -14.41 -14.83 -12.94
N LEU A 208 -14.59 -13.50 -12.96
CA LEU A 208 -14.27 -12.61 -11.84
C LEU A 208 -14.96 -13.05 -10.54
N PHE A 209 -16.25 -13.36 -10.59
CA PHE A 209 -17.03 -13.70 -9.41
C PHE A 209 -16.64 -15.04 -8.75
N ASP A 210 -15.90 -15.89 -9.46
CA ASP A 210 -15.39 -17.16 -8.91
C ASP A 210 -14.20 -16.93 -7.97
N ILE A 211 -13.54 -15.77 -8.06
CA ILE A 211 -12.36 -15.43 -7.26
C ILE A 211 -12.61 -14.36 -6.20
N ILE A 212 -13.73 -13.61 -6.28
CA ILE A 212 -14.11 -12.62 -5.26
C ILE A 212 -14.48 -13.34 -3.96
N ASP A 213 -14.11 -12.75 -2.83
CA ASP A 213 -14.49 -13.22 -1.50
C ASP A 213 -16.01 -13.38 -1.41
N PRO A 214 -16.51 -14.56 -1.03
CA PRO A 214 -17.96 -14.81 -0.92
C PRO A 214 -18.71 -13.83 -0.01
N GLN A 215 -18.06 -13.31 1.03
CA GLN A 215 -18.65 -12.28 1.89
C GLN A 215 -18.80 -10.94 1.15
N VAL A 216 -17.81 -10.59 0.34
CA VAL A 216 -17.84 -9.38 -0.50
C VAL A 216 -18.94 -9.51 -1.55
N VAL A 217 -19.08 -10.67 -2.20
CA VAL A 217 -20.17 -10.93 -3.16
C VAL A 217 -21.55 -10.79 -2.49
N LYS A 218 -21.68 -11.24 -1.24
CA LYS A 218 -22.95 -11.18 -0.48
C LYS A 218 -23.33 -9.76 -0.06
N GLN A 219 -22.34 -8.90 0.20
CA GLN A 219 -22.54 -7.56 0.76
C GLN A 219 -22.54 -6.45 -0.28
N GLY A 220 -21.71 -6.58 -1.31
CA GLY A 220 -21.55 -5.57 -2.35
C GLY A 220 -22.55 -5.71 -3.48
N LYS A 221 -22.95 -4.58 -4.08
CA LYS A 221 -23.72 -4.60 -5.32
C LYS A 221 -22.82 -5.00 -6.49
N LYS A 222 -23.36 -5.77 -7.42
CA LYS A 222 -22.62 -6.27 -8.58
C LYS A 222 -21.92 -5.13 -9.34
N GLU A 223 -22.59 -4.02 -9.51
CA GLU A 223 -22.08 -2.85 -10.21
C GLU A 223 -20.88 -2.24 -9.48
N GLU A 224 -20.92 -2.13 -8.16
CA GLU A 224 -19.83 -1.62 -7.33
C GLU A 224 -18.60 -2.55 -7.40
N LEU A 225 -18.82 -3.87 -7.32
CA LEU A 225 -17.75 -4.86 -7.44
C LEU A 225 -17.06 -4.79 -8.81
N LEU A 226 -17.86 -4.64 -9.88
CA LEU A 226 -17.33 -4.48 -11.24
C LEU A 226 -16.57 -3.17 -11.42
N MET A 227 -17.02 -2.06 -10.81
CA MET A 227 -16.31 -0.79 -10.84
C MET A 227 -14.94 -0.92 -10.17
N VAL A 228 -14.86 -1.47 -8.97
CA VAL A 228 -13.59 -1.65 -8.25
C VAL A 228 -12.68 -2.61 -9.00
N ALA A 229 -13.20 -3.69 -9.56
CA ALA A 229 -12.44 -4.64 -10.38
C ALA A 229 -11.89 -3.96 -11.66
N SER A 230 -12.69 -3.13 -12.32
CA SER A 230 -12.27 -2.37 -13.49
C SER A 230 -11.15 -1.37 -13.15
N LEU A 231 -11.26 -0.69 -12.00
CA LEU A 231 -10.22 0.21 -11.49
C LEU A 231 -8.92 -0.57 -11.21
N ALA A 232 -9.01 -1.70 -10.51
CA ALA A 232 -7.87 -2.58 -10.22
C ALA A 232 -7.18 -3.03 -11.52
N ARG A 233 -7.96 -3.48 -12.53
CA ARG A 233 -7.43 -3.86 -13.86
C ARG A 233 -6.66 -2.72 -14.52
N ARG A 234 -7.15 -1.47 -14.44
CA ARG A 234 -6.45 -0.30 -14.99
C ARG A 234 -5.14 0.00 -14.25
N CYS A 235 -5.14 -0.12 -12.92
CA CYS A 235 -3.95 0.05 -12.10
C CYS A 235 -2.88 -1.02 -12.39
N LEU A 236 -3.30 -2.24 -12.72
CA LEU A 236 -2.43 -3.39 -12.98
C LEU A 236 -1.90 -3.49 -14.41
N ARG A 237 -2.14 -2.51 -15.30
CA ARG A 237 -1.58 -2.52 -16.64
C ARG A 237 -0.07 -2.66 -16.62
N LEU A 238 0.49 -3.52 -17.49
CA LEU A 238 1.92 -3.76 -17.57
C LEU A 238 2.69 -2.50 -17.96
N ASN A 239 2.17 -1.78 -18.97
CA ASN A 239 2.72 -0.50 -19.37
C ASN A 239 2.35 0.60 -18.35
N GLY A 240 3.33 1.10 -17.60
CA GLY A 240 3.12 2.14 -16.58
C GLY A 240 2.46 3.42 -17.13
N LYS A 241 2.74 3.80 -18.37
CA LYS A 241 2.14 4.99 -19.00
C LYS A 241 0.62 4.89 -19.17
N GLU A 242 0.08 3.68 -19.24
CA GLU A 242 -1.34 3.43 -19.37
C GLU A 242 -2.09 3.33 -18.03
N ARG A 243 -1.34 3.29 -16.91
CA ARG A 243 -1.94 3.29 -15.59
C ARG A 243 -2.51 4.67 -15.28
N PRO A 244 -3.63 4.77 -14.57
CA PRO A 244 -4.15 6.06 -14.10
C PRO A 244 -3.14 6.76 -13.17
N THR A 245 -3.32 8.05 -12.95
CA THR A 245 -2.70 8.78 -11.82
C THR A 245 -3.51 8.52 -10.55
N MET A 246 -2.92 8.71 -9.37
CA MET A 246 -3.69 8.61 -8.11
C MET A 246 -4.79 9.66 -8.03
N LYS A 247 -4.65 10.81 -8.69
CA LYS A 247 -5.72 11.79 -8.85
C LYS A 247 -6.94 11.20 -9.58
N GLU A 248 -6.71 10.53 -10.71
CA GLU A 248 -7.78 9.86 -11.45
C GLU A 248 -8.39 8.71 -10.64
N VAL A 249 -7.58 7.98 -9.87
CA VAL A 249 -8.07 6.92 -8.98
C VAL A 249 -9.03 7.47 -7.92
N THR A 250 -8.69 8.59 -7.27
CA THR A 250 -9.57 9.18 -6.23
C THR A 250 -10.89 9.68 -6.78
N MET A 251 -10.96 10.12 -8.04
CA MET A 251 -12.23 10.52 -8.66
C MET A 251 -13.21 9.35 -8.81
N TRP A 252 -12.72 8.12 -8.97
CA TRP A 252 -13.56 6.91 -9.08
C TRP A 252 -14.11 6.42 -7.75
N THR A 253 -13.58 6.89 -6.63
CA THR A 253 -14.03 6.47 -5.29
C THR A 253 -15.01 7.46 -4.66
N THR A 254 -15.31 8.58 -5.33
CA THR A 254 -16.19 9.65 -4.83
C THR A 254 -17.57 9.71 -5.50
N ASP A 255 -17.78 8.96 -6.57
CA ASP A 255 -19.07 8.74 -7.25
C ASP A 255 -19.70 7.39 -6.77
#